data_263d2c41b6c56ccc472f5d5b2e35dd84
#
_entry.id   263d2c41b6c56ccc472f5d5b2e35dd84
#
_cell.length_a   1.000
_cell.length_b   1.000
_cell.length_c   1.000
_cell.angle_alpha   90.00
_cell.angle_beta   90.00
_cell.angle_gamma   90.00
#
_symmetry.space_group_name_H-M   'P 1'
#
loop_
_entity.id
_entity.type
_entity.pdbx_description
1 polymer ?
#
loop_
_entity_poly.entity_id
_entity_poly.type
_entity_poly.pdbx_seq_one_letter_code
_entity_poly.pdbx_strand_id
1 'polypeptide(L)'
;MSDILEIIKTRRSVRKYKSDMVPTDIIDKIVEAGTYAATGMNRQSPIILAVTDKELRNKLSKMNAAFMGKPEDFDPFYGAPVVLVVLADKSMPTYVY
;
A
#
# COMPACT_ATOMS: atom_id res chain seq x y z
N MET A 1 13.46 -11.33 -19.29
CA MET A 1 12.30 -10.54 -19.75
C MET A 1 10.99 -11.32 -19.66
N SER A 2 11.01 -12.62 -20.05
CA SER A 2 9.79 -13.46 -19.93
C SER A 2 9.28 -13.52 -18.50
N ASP A 3 10.15 -13.55 -17.49
CA ASP A 3 9.77 -13.62 -16.09
C ASP A 3 9.01 -12.37 -15.63
N ILE A 4 9.47 -11.19 -16.06
CA ILE A 4 8.80 -9.92 -15.72
C ILE A 4 7.43 -9.86 -16.37
N LEU A 5 7.34 -10.23 -17.64
CA LEU A 5 6.08 -10.25 -18.37
C LEU A 5 5.09 -11.24 -17.73
N GLU A 6 5.58 -12.40 -17.32
CA GLU A 6 4.77 -13.42 -16.67
C GLU A 6 4.19 -12.89 -15.35
N ILE A 7 5.02 -12.21 -14.55
CA ILE A 7 4.57 -11.60 -13.28
C ILE A 7 3.46 -10.58 -13.55
N ILE A 8 3.64 -9.73 -14.56
CA ILE A 8 2.64 -8.71 -14.90
C ILE A 8 1.33 -9.38 -15.33
N LYS A 9 1.40 -10.43 -16.15
CA LYS A 9 0.22 -11.13 -16.67
C LYS A 9 -0.53 -11.90 -15.59
N THR A 10 0.17 -12.44 -14.60
CA THR A 10 -0.41 -13.31 -13.59
C THR A 10 -0.82 -12.55 -12.33
N ARG A 11 -0.48 -11.26 -12.24
CA ARG A 11 -0.87 -10.45 -11.09
C ARG A 11 -2.39 -10.46 -10.92
N ARG A 12 -2.86 -10.58 -9.71
CA ARG A 12 -4.28 -10.51 -9.37
C ARG A 12 -4.47 -9.58 -8.17
N SER A 13 -5.62 -8.97 -8.07
CA SER A 13 -6.02 -8.23 -6.88
C SER A 13 -6.40 -9.25 -5.80
N VAL A 14 -5.63 -9.27 -4.73
CA VAL A 14 -5.83 -10.20 -3.63
C VAL A 14 -6.69 -9.52 -2.57
N ARG A 15 -7.75 -10.22 -2.12
CA ARG A 15 -8.68 -9.71 -1.11
C ARG A 15 -8.79 -10.63 0.10
N LYS A 16 -7.79 -11.45 0.33
CA LYS A 16 -7.67 -12.30 1.51
C LYS A 16 -6.19 -12.53 1.76
N TYR A 17 -5.71 -12.09 2.90
CA TYR A 17 -4.30 -12.16 3.24
C TYR A 17 -4.07 -13.05 4.44
N LYS A 18 -2.90 -13.66 4.50
CA LYS A 18 -2.46 -14.39 5.68
C LYS A 18 -2.16 -13.40 6.81
N SER A 19 -2.31 -13.87 8.05
CA SER A 19 -2.02 -13.03 9.22
C SER A 19 -0.53 -12.95 9.55
N ASP A 20 0.30 -13.76 8.89
CA ASP A 20 1.73 -13.80 9.14
C ASP A 20 2.40 -12.46 8.78
N MET A 21 3.19 -11.93 9.71
CA MET A 21 3.89 -10.68 9.44
C MET A 21 4.93 -10.86 8.32
N VAL A 22 4.99 -9.90 7.42
CA VAL A 22 5.96 -9.90 6.33
C VAL A 22 7.34 -9.53 6.90
N PRO A 23 8.40 -10.29 6.56
CA PRO A 23 9.76 -9.94 7.00
C PRO A 23 10.16 -8.52 6.57
N THR A 24 10.92 -7.84 7.42
CA THR A 24 11.33 -6.44 7.17
C THR A 24 12.10 -6.28 5.86
N ASP A 25 12.98 -7.23 5.53
CA ASP A 25 13.75 -7.18 4.28
C ASP A 25 12.85 -7.26 3.05
N ILE A 26 11.76 -8.01 3.12
CA ILE A 26 10.77 -8.08 2.03
C ILE A 26 10.02 -6.75 1.92
N ILE A 27 9.60 -6.19 3.05
CA ILE A 27 8.93 -4.88 3.06
C ILE A 27 9.84 -3.81 2.44
N ASP A 28 11.11 -3.80 2.81
CA ASP A 28 12.09 -2.85 2.29
C ASP A 28 12.23 -2.97 0.77
N LYS A 29 12.24 -4.18 0.24
CA LYS A 29 12.32 -4.40 -1.21
C LYS A 29 11.08 -3.89 -1.93
N ILE A 30 9.90 -4.11 -1.36
CA ILE A 30 8.63 -3.66 -1.94
C ILE A 30 8.60 -2.13 -1.96
N VAL A 31 8.97 -1.49 -0.86
CA VAL A 31 9.02 -0.02 -0.77
C VAL A 31 10.03 0.55 -1.75
N GLU A 32 11.21 -0.06 -1.83
CA GLU A 32 12.23 0.35 -2.80
C GLU A 32 11.69 0.27 -4.23
N ALA A 33 11.03 -0.84 -4.59
CA ALA A 33 10.43 -0.96 -5.92
C ALA A 33 9.42 0.16 -6.19
N GLY A 34 8.63 0.53 -5.18
CA GLY A 34 7.67 1.61 -5.29
C GLY A 34 8.31 2.97 -5.55
N THR A 35 9.52 3.19 -5.05
CA THR A 35 10.22 4.48 -5.25
C THR A 35 10.67 4.69 -6.69
N TYR A 36 10.72 3.62 -7.47
CA TYR A 36 11.08 3.71 -8.90
C TYR A 36 9.87 3.88 -9.82
N ALA A 37 8.66 3.96 -9.25
CA ALA A 37 7.47 4.22 -10.04
C ALA A 37 7.53 5.61 -10.66
N ALA A 38 6.98 5.75 -11.87
CA ALA A 38 6.90 7.04 -12.54
C ALA A 38 6.03 8.02 -11.75
N THR A 39 6.44 9.27 -11.69
CA THR A 39 5.68 10.34 -11.06
C THR A 39 5.36 11.43 -12.07
N GLY A 40 4.30 12.20 -11.80
CA GLY A 40 3.93 13.30 -12.67
C GLY A 40 5.09 14.28 -12.81
N MET A 41 5.55 14.50 -14.05
CA MET A 41 6.68 15.39 -14.38
C MET A 41 7.97 15.04 -13.61
N ASN A 42 8.13 13.79 -13.21
CA ASN A 42 9.30 13.30 -12.47
C ASN A 42 9.58 14.11 -11.19
N ARG A 43 8.54 14.55 -10.52
CA ARG A 43 8.69 15.35 -9.30
C ARG A 43 9.05 14.54 -8.06
N GLN A 44 8.78 13.23 -8.09
CA GLN A 44 9.13 12.31 -7.00
C GLN A 44 8.58 12.77 -5.65
N SER A 45 7.37 13.36 -5.65
CA SER A 45 6.74 13.84 -4.43
C SER A 45 6.20 12.74 -3.51
N PRO A 46 5.79 11.55 -4.01
CA PRO A 46 5.22 10.53 -3.13
C PRO A 46 6.22 10.01 -2.10
N ILE A 47 5.71 9.78 -0.90
CA ILE A 47 6.42 9.12 0.20
C ILE A 47 5.65 7.86 0.52
N ILE A 48 6.35 6.75 0.77
CA ILE A 48 5.73 5.48 1.12
C ILE A 48 6.01 5.19 2.60
N LEU A 49 4.94 4.99 3.36
CA LEU A 49 5.01 4.60 4.76
C LEU A 49 4.55 3.16 4.90
N ALA A 50 5.34 2.33 5.57
CA ALA A 50 4.97 0.95 5.86
C ALA A 50 4.44 0.89 7.29
N VAL A 51 3.15 0.59 7.44
CA VAL A 51 2.50 0.45 8.74
C VAL A 51 2.54 -1.02 9.13
N THR A 52 3.38 -1.34 10.12
CA THR A 52 3.57 -2.69 10.63
C THR A 52 3.03 -2.85 12.05
N ASP A 53 2.76 -1.75 12.75
CA ASP A 53 2.20 -1.79 14.09
C ASP A 53 0.72 -2.18 14.03
N LYS A 54 0.38 -3.24 14.77
CA LYS A 54 -0.97 -3.81 14.74
C LYS A 54 -2.02 -2.80 15.22
N GLU A 55 -1.74 -2.05 16.28
CA GLU A 55 -2.69 -1.07 16.80
C GLU A 55 -2.96 0.04 15.81
N LEU A 56 -1.91 0.59 15.22
CA LEU A 56 -2.04 1.65 14.21
C LEU A 56 -2.76 1.13 12.97
N ARG A 57 -2.40 -0.07 12.53
CA ARG A 57 -3.05 -0.72 11.39
C ARG A 57 -4.55 -0.85 11.63
N ASN A 58 -4.96 -1.33 12.82
CA ASN A 58 -6.35 -1.52 13.15
C ASN A 58 -7.10 -0.19 13.29
N LYS A 59 -6.44 0.84 13.79
CA LYS A 59 -7.01 2.19 13.86
C LYS A 59 -7.29 2.75 12.47
N LEU A 60 -6.35 2.56 11.54
CA LEU A 60 -6.54 2.97 10.14
C LEU A 60 -7.68 2.19 9.50
N SER A 61 -7.79 0.90 9.79
CA SER A 61 -8.89 0.07 9.31
C SER A 61 -10.24 0.61 9.74
N LYS A 62 -10.39 0.96 11.02
CA LYS A 62 -11.64 1.54 11.53
C LYS A 62 -11.97 2.87 10.89
N MET A 63 -10.99 3.72 10.72
CA MET A 63 -11.18 5.03 10.09
C MET A 63 -11.63 4.88 8.63
N ASN A 64 -11.00 3.97 7.91
CA ASN A 64 -11.38 3.72 6.51
C ASN A 64 -12.75 3.09 6.39
N ALA A 65 -13.10 2.15 7.28
CA ALA A 65 -14.43 1.54 7.29
C ALA A 65 -15.51 2.59 7.54
N ALA A 66 -15.27 3.49 8.48
CA ALA A 66 -16.21 4.60 8.77
C ALA A 66 -16.39 5.51 7.56
N PHE A 67 -15.31 5.85 6.88
CA PHE A 67 -15.35 6.69 5.67
C PHE A 67 -16.14 6.00 4.55
N MET A 68 -16.02 4.67 4.44
CA MET A 68 -16.74 3.89 3.44
C MET A 68 -18.21 3.65 3.80
N GLY A 69 -18.66 4.04 4.99
CA GLY A 69 -19.99 3.76 5.46
C GLY A 69 -20.21 2.30 5.83
N LYS A 70 -19.16 1.58 6.18
CA LYS A 70 -19.20 0.17 6.56
C LYS A 70 -19.21 0.00 8.09
N PRO A 71 -19.65 -1.17 8.61
CA PRO A 71 -19.58 -1.44 10.04
C PRO A 71 -18.16 -1.37 10.59
N GLU A 72 -18.03 -1.06 11.87
CA GLU A 72 -16.73 -0.92 12.52
C GLU A 72 -15.87 -2.18 12.46
N ASP A 73 -16.50 -3.36 12.42
CA ASP A 73 -15.80 -4.64 12.33
C ASP A 73 -15.38 -5.01 10.90
N PHE A 74 -15.79 -4.24 9.91
CA PHE A 74 -15.36 -4.45 8.53
C PHE A 74 -13.89 -4.04 8.37
N ASP A 75 -13.06 -4.91 7.80
CA ASP A 75 -11.65 -4.63 7.54
C ASP A 75 -11.44 -4.36 6.05
N PRO A 76 -11.28 -3.08 5.65
CA PRO A 76 -11.03 -2.74 4.24
C PRO A 76 -9.68 -3.21 3.73
N PHE A 77 -8.80 -3.67 4.62
CA PHE A 77 -7.47 -4.20 4.25
C PHE A 77 -7.45 -5.72 4.16
N TYR A 78 -8.61 -6.37 4.30
CA TYR A 78 -8.78 -7.82 4.09
C TYR A 78 -7.82 -8.68 4.91
N GLY A 79 -7.53 -8.27 6.14
CA GLY A 79 -6.68 -9.02 7.06
C GLY A 79 -5.19 -8.87 6.81
N ALA A 80 -4.77 -8.00 5.91
CA ALA A 80 -3.35 -7.78 5.64
C ALA A 80 -2.62 -7.30 6.90
N PRO A 81 -1.47 -7.90 7.27
CA PRO A 81 -0.70 -7.49 8.45
C PRO A 81 0.10 -6.21 8.25
N VAL A 82 0.37 -5.84 7.01
CA VAL A 82 1.13 -4.64 6.65
C VAL A 82 0.30 -3.82 5.67
N VAL A 83 0.25 -2.51 5.91
CA VAL A 83 -0.42 -1.55 5.03
C VAL A 83 0.60 -0.53 4.59
N LEU A 84 0.71 -0.34 3.28
CA LEU A 84 1.58 0.70 2.72
C LEU A 84 0.73 1.92 2.43
N VAL A 85 1.13 3.07 2.97
CA VAL A 85 0.43 4.33 2.77
C VAL A 85 1.29 5.20 1.87
N VAL A 86 0.75 5.58 0.73
CA VAL A 86 1.46 6.44 -0.22
C VAL A 86 0.94 7.86 -0.06
N LEU A 87 1.83 8.77 0.30
CA LEU A 87 1.51 10.18 0.50
C LEU A 87 2.15 11.00 -0.61
N ALA A 88 1.46 12.03 -1.06
CA ALA A 88 1.97 12.93 -2.10
C ALA A 88 1.98 14.36 -1.57
N ASP A 89 2.92 15.16 -2.08
CA ASP A 89 3.02 16.57 -1.71
C ASP A 89 1.92 17.36 -2.43
N LYS A 90 0.97 17.83 -1.66
CA LYS A 90 -0.19 18.56 -2.16
C LYS A 90 0.19 19.90 -2.79
N SER A 91 1.36 20.45 -2.44
CA SER A 91 1.83 21.71 -3.01
C SER A 91 2.30 21.59 -4.47
N MET A 92 2.52 20.34 -4.93
CA MET A 92 2.96 20.10 -6.32
C MET A 92 1.75 19.90 -7.24
N PRO A 93 1.75 20.54 -8.44
CA PRO A 93 0.57 20.46 -9.32
C PRO A 93 0.29 19.05 -9.85
N THR A 94 1.23 18.12 -9.74
CA THR A 94 1.10 16.74 -10.25
C THR A 94 0.94 15.71 -9.14
N TYR A 95 0.52 16.12 -7.95
CA TYR A 95 0.47 15.20 -6.80
C TYR A 95 -0.54 14.04 -6.97
N VAL A 96 -1.47 14.17 -7.89
CA VAL A 96 -2.48 13.14 -8.14
C VAL A 96 -2.10 12.14 -9.23
N TYR A 97 -0.94 12.28 -9.82
CA TYR A 97 -0.51 11.40 -10.92
C TYR A 97 0.49 10.35 -10.45
#